data_c3c06e3d941658e74c85bf87663a6a67
#
_entry.id   c3c06e3d941658e74c85bf87663a6a67
#
_cell.length_a   1.000
_cell.length_b   1.000
_cell.length_c   1.000
_cell.angle_alpha   90.00
_cell.angle_beta   90.00
_cell.angle_gamma   90.00
#
_symmetry.space_group_name_H-M   'P 1'
#
loop_
_entity.id
_entity.type
_entity.pdbx_description
1 polymer ?
#
loop_
_entity_poly.entity_id
_entity_poly.type
_entity_poly.pdbx_seq_one_letter_code
_entity_poly.pdbx_strand_id
1 'polypeptide(L)'
;TEDTVTQLRNHTDRKIIIRPHPLYRKSSLHSNLREKVLRVADVHWQEADVRKPEFIPIAEQLKKAWCTVTYSSGTGIDAVINGIPNVACDSGSMVYEVSSKEISEVEHPFTGDKSKWANKIAHCQWSIKEFESGECWEHVSKSI
;
A
#
# COMPACT_ATOMS: atom_id res chain seq x y z
N THR A 1 -0.04 12.39 -1.18
CA THR A 1 0.12 13.83 -1.52
C THR A 1 1.28 14.43 -0.74
N GLU A 2 1.71 15.65 -1.09
CA GLU A 2 2.70 16.43 -0.32
C GLU A 2 2.24 16.59 1.14
N ASP A 3 0.98 16.96 1.33
CA ASP A 3 0.37 17.13 2.66
C ASP A 3 0.45 15.85 3.50
N THR A 4 0.19 14.70 2.89
CA THR A 4 0.29 13.40 3.56
C THR A 4 1.72 13.13 4.07
N VAL A 5 2.72 13.46 3.27
CA VAL A 5 4.13 13.27 3.64
C VAL A 5 4.54 14.22 4.75
N THR A 6 4.08 15.47 4.68
CA THR A 6 4.32 16.47 5.73
C THR A 6 3.64 16.07 7.05
N GLN A 7 2.39 15.63 6.99
CA GLN A 7 1.68 15.10 8.16
C GLN A 7 2.42 13.89 8.75
N LEU A 8 2.83 12.94 7.90
CA LEU A 8 3.55 11.77 8.34
C LEU A 8 4.85 12.15 9.06
N ARG A 9 5.61 13.13 8.53
CA ARG A 9 6.85 13.62 9.16
C ARG A 9 6.60 14.21 10.55
N ASN A 10 5.46 14.81 10.80
CA ASN A 10 5.09 15.38 12.10
C ASN A 10 4.81 14.29 13.17
N HIS A 11 4.64 13.03 12.76
CA HIS A 11 4.29 11.93 13.66
C HIS A 11 5.34 10.83 13.74
N THR A 12 6.45 10.92 12.99
CA THR A 12 7.52 9.92 13.04
C THR A 12 8.87 10.52 12.68
N ASP A 13 9.92 10.08 13.37
CA ASP A 13 11.31 10.37 13.00
C ASP A 13 11.93 9.30 12.10
N ARG A 14 11.16 8.27 11.73
CA ARG A 14 11.62 7.19 10.86
C ARG A 14 11.85 7.70 9.44
N LYS A 15 12.76 7.06 8.72
CA LYS A 15 12.97 7.25 7.30
C LYS A 15 11.67 7.00 6.53
N ILE A 16 11.23 7.96 5.74
CA ILE A 16 10.05 7.84 4.89
C ILE A 16 10.50 7.44 3.48
N ILE A 17 9.95 6.36 2.95
CA ILE A 17 10.21 5.91 1.58
C ILE A 17 8.93 6.04 0.76
N ILE A 18 8.97 6.88 -0.26
CA ILE A 18 7.85 7.04 -1.19
C ILE A 18 8.07 6.14 -2.39
N ARG A 19 7.10 5.27 -2.64
CA ARG A 19 7.07 4.40 -3.81
C ARG A 19 5.90 4.79 -4.71
N PRO A 20 6.16 5.42 -5.86
CA PRO A 20 5.10 5.79 -6.79
C PRO A 20 4.56 4.55 -7.52
N HIS A 21 3.34 4.67 -8.04
CA HIS A 21 2.78 3.62 -8.88
C HIS A 21 3.52 3.54 -10.23
N PRO A 22 3.91 2.37 -10.71
CA PRO A 22 4.72 2.21 -11.92
C PRO A 22 4.13 2.83 -13.19
N LEU A 23 2.80 2.90 -13.30
CA LEU A 23 2.11 3.48 -14.46
C LEU A 23 2.26 5.01 -14.56
N TYR A 24 2.49 5.70 -13.44
CA TYR A 24 2.58 7.16 -13.41
C TYR A 24 4.00 7.72 -13.63
N ARG A 25 5.00 6.86 -13.84
CA ARG A 25 6.42 7.22 -13.96
C ARG A 25 6.76 8.28 -15.00
N LYS A 26 5.91 8.47 -16.03
CA LYS A 26 6.14 9.43 -17.12
C LYS A 26 5.27 10.70 -17.01
N SER A 27 4.46 10.87 -15.98
CA SER A 27 3.59 12.03 -15.87
C SER A 27 4.33 13.24 -15.28
N SER A 28 4.03 14.43 -15.77
CA SER A 28 4.53 15.69 -15.19
C SER A 28 4.12 15.88 -13.72
N LEU A 29 2.94 15.39 -13.35
CA LEU A 29 2.47 15.34 -11.97
C LEU A 29 3.43 14.55 -11.06
N HIS A 30 4.01 13.49 -11.57
CA HIS A 30 4.96 12.65 -10.85
C HIS A 30 6.28 13.37 -10.56
N SER A 31 6.80 14.12 -11.55
CA SER A 31 8.01 14.92 -11.38
C SER A 31 7.82 16.04 -10.36
N ASN A 32 6.71 16.76 -10.45
CA ASN A 32 6.37 17.82 -9.53
C ASN A 32 6.15 17.30 -8.09
N LEU A 33 5.47 16.16 -7.94
CA LEU A 33 5.30 15.54 -6.63
C LEU A 33 6.64 15.10 -6.03
N ARG A 34 7.50 14.46 -6.83
CA ARG A 34 8.83 14.04 -6.39
C ARG A 34 9.65 15.21 -5.86
N GLU A 35 9.71 16.31 -6.61
CA GLU A 35 10.45 17.51 -6.20
C GLU A 35 9.94 18.07 -4.86
N LYS A 36 8.64 18.15 -4.70
CA LYS A 36 8.01 18.68 -3.49
C LYS A 36 8.26 17.80 -2.26
N VAL A 37 8.02 16.50 -2.37
CA VAL A 37 8.16 15.59 -1.22
C VAL A 37 9.62 15.42 -0.78
N LEU A 38 10.59 15.55 -1.69
CA LEU A 38 12.01 15.48 -1.36
C LEU A 38 12.53 16.73 -0.61
N ARG A 39 11.71 17.78 -0.48
CA ARG A 39 12.01 18.93 0.40
C ARG A 39 11.72 18.62 1.88
N VAL A 40 10.93 17.59 2.16
CA VAL A 40 10.65 17.14 3.53
C VAL A 40 11.85 16.36 4.05
N ALA A 41 12.24 16.59 5.29
CA ALA A 41 13.41 15.95 5.89
C ALA A 41 13.29 14.42 5.94
N ASP A 42 14.37 13.72 5.61
CA ASP A 42 14.52 12.26 5.64
C ASP A 42 13.46 11.50 4.81
N VAL A 43 13.03 12.10 3.70
CA VAL A 43 12.15 11.50 2.71
C VAL A 43 12.97 11.02 1.52
N HIS A 44 12.76 9.78 1.11
CA HIS A 44 13.46 9.14 0.01
C HIS A 44 12.46 8.67 -1.05
N TRP A 45 12.84 8.86 -2.30
CA TRP A 45 12.07 8.42 -3.44
C TRP A 45 12.61 7.10 -3.97
N GLN A 46 11.79 6.05 -3.93
CA GLN A 46 12.15 4.75 -4.49
C GLN A 46 11.77 4.68 -5.97
N GLU A 47 12.72 4.29 -6.80
CA GLU A 47 12.44 4.04 -8.22
C GLU A 47 11.44 2.90 -8.41
N ALA A 48 10.42 3.13 -9.24
CA ALA A 48 9.36 2.16 -9.54
C ALA A 48 9.51 1.50 -10.92
N ASP A 49 10.43 1.96 -11.76
CA ASP A 49 10.70 1.34 -13.05
C ASP A 49 11.62 0.13 -12.89
N VAL A 50 11.07 -1.06 -13.13
CA VAL A 50 11.78 -2.35 -13.01
C VAL A 50 13.04 -2.48 -13.88
N ARG A 51 13.20 -1.60 -14.88
CA ARG A 51 14.37 -1.57 -15.77
C ARG A 51 15.52 -0.75 -15.23
N LYS A 52 15.29 -0.01 -14.14
CA LYS A 52 16.32 0.84 -13.52
C LYS A 52 17.12 0.06 -12.50
N PRO A 53 18.45 0.31 -12.42
CA PRO A 53 19.32 -0.37 -11.44
C PRO A 53 18.91 -0.13 -10.00
N GLU A 54 18.31 1.01 -9.71
CA GLU A 54 17.86 1.41 -8.36
C GLU A 54 16.51 0.80 -7.97
N PHE A 55 15.89 0.01 -8.86
CA PHE A 55 14.63 -0.66 -8.56
C PHE A 55 14.83 -1.72 -7.47
N ILE A 56 13.98 -1.66 -6.46
CA ILE A 56 13.89 -2.68 -5.41
C ILE A 56 12.50 -3.31 -5.50
N PRO A 57 12.36 -4.64 -5.61
CA PRO A 57 11.07 -5.31 -5.56
C PRO A 57 10.30 -4.95 -4.29
N ILE A 58 8.98 -4.78 -4.38
CA ILE A 58 8.15 -4.37 -3.24
C ILE A 58 8.29 -5.34 -2.06
N ALA A 59 8.32 -6.64 -2.33
CA ALA A 59 8.48 -7.67 -1.32
C ALA A 59 9.79 -7.52 -0.51
N GLU A 60 10.88 -7.15 -1.16
CA GLU A 60 12.16 -6.90 -0.48
C GLU A 60 12.14 -5.61 0.35
N GLN A 61 11.42 -4.60 -0.12
CA GLN A 61 11.29 -3.35 0.59
C GLN A 61 10.40 -3.51 1.83
N LEU A 62 9.32 -4.26 1.72
CA LEU A 62 8.40 -4.55 2.81
C LEU A 62 9.09 -5.27 3.98
N LYS A 63 10.01 -6.19 3.72
CA LYS A 63 10.76 -6.90 4.79
C LYS A 63 11.45 -5.97 5.79
N LYS A 64 11.73 -4.73 5.39
CA LYS A 64 12.42 -3.72 6.22
C LYS A 64 11.49 -2.60 6.69
N ALA A 65 10.21 -2.66 6.34
CA ALA A 65 9.26 -1.62 6.68
C ALA A 65 8.74 -1.81 8.11
N TRP A 66 8.70 -0.72 8.87
CA TRP A 66 8.00 -0.65 10.15
C TRP A 66 6.49 -0.64 9.95
N CYS A 67 6.03 0.18 9.03
CA CYS A 67 4.64 0.38 8.70
C CYS A 67 4.52 0.83 7.23
N THR A 68 3.39 0.59 6.61
CA THR A 68 3.04 1.17 5.31
C THR A 68 1.91 2.18 5.46
N VAL A 69 1.91 3.22 4.63
CA VAL A 69 0.82 4.21 4.57
C VAL A 69 0.28 4.20 3.15
N THR A 70 -0.98 3.84 3.00
CA THR A 70 -1.61 3.68 1.69
C THR A 70 -3.00 4.34 1.64
N TYR A 71 -3.42 4.76 0.45
CA TYR A 71 -4.83 5.05 0.17
C TYR A 71 -5.51 3.73 -0.23
N SER A 72 -5.76 3.50 -1.51
CA SER A 72 -6.41 2.30 -2.05
C SER A 72 -5.44 1.37 -2.80
N SER A 73 -4.18 1.35 -2.42
CA SER A 73 -3.14 0.57 -3.10
C SER A 73 -3.16 -0.91 -2.71
N GLY A 74 -3.01 -1.81 -3.69
CA GLY A 74 -2.77 -3.23 -3.47
C GLY A 74 -1.53 -3.54 -2.61
N THR A 75 -0.55 -2.63 -2.55
CA THR A 75 0.59 -2.73 -1.64
C THR A 75 0.18 -2.82 -0.17
N GLY A 76 -0.97 -2.24 0.21
CA GLY A 76 -1.53 -2.41 1.55
C GLY A 76 -1.87 -3.87 1.85
N ILE A 77 -2.43 -4.59 0.87
CA ILE A 77 -2.72 -6.03 0.99
C ILE A 77 -1.41 -6.81 1.16
N ASP A 78 -0.43 -6.54 0.29
CA ASP A 78 0.89 -7.19 0.36
C ASP A 78 1.54 -6.97 1.74
N ALA A 79 1.47 -5.75 2.27
CA ALA A 79 2.02 -5.44 3.59
C ALA A 79 1.31 -6.24 4.69
N VAL A 80 -0.02 -6.19 4.74
CA VAL A 80 -0.82 -6.85 5.78
C VAL A 80 -0.63 -8.38 5.77
N ILE A 81 -0.58 -9.01 4.59
CA ILE A 81 -0.34 -10.45 4.43
C ILE A 81 1.07 -10.83 4.93
N ASN A 82 2.05 -9.96 4.72
CA ASN A 82 3.42 -10.16 5.20
C ASN A 82 3.64 -9.74 6.66
N GLY A 83 2.57 -9.46 7.41
CA GLY A 83 2.65 -9.10 8.82
C GLY A 83 3.06 -7.64 9.09
N ILE A 84 3.20 -6.82 8.06
CA ILE A 84 3.56 -5.40 8.20
C ILE A 84 2.29 -4.60 8.49
N PRO A 85 2.26 -3.78 9.55
CA PRO A 85 1.13 -2.90 9.82
C PRO A 85 0.90 -1.89 8.68
N ASN A 86 -0.34 -1.45 8.52
CA ASN A 86 -0.70 -0.45 7.54
C ASN A 86 -1.56 0.66 8.15
N VAL A 87 -1.36 1.87 7.68
CA VAL A 87 -2.28 3.00 7.86
C VAL A 87 -3.04 3.19 6.55
N ALA A 88 -4.35 3.01 6.58
CA ALA A 88 -5.22 3.16 5.41
C ALA A 88 -5.90 4.53 5.44
N CYS A 89 -5.45 5.45 4.59
CA CYS A 89 -5.95 6.82 4.51
C CYS A 89 -7.28 6.96 3.75
N ASP A 90 -7.86 5.86 3.27
CA ASP A 90 -9.09 5.85 2.49
C ASP A 90 -9.98 4.68 2.94
N SER A 91 -11.25 4.94 3.25
CA SER A 91 -12.21 3.93 3.67
C SER A 91 -12.55 2.90 2.58
N GLY A 92 -12.30 3.21 1.31
CA GLY A 92 -12.39 2.27 0.19
C GLY A 92 -11.21 1.32 0.05
N SER A 93 -10.19 1.43 0.91
CA SER A 93 -9.06 0.50 0.89
C SER A 93 -9.49 -0.91 1.32
N MET A 94 -9.07 -1.91 0.56
CA MET A 94 -9.32 -3.33 0.89
C MET A 94 -8.72 -3.77 2.23
N VAL A 95 -7.79 -3.03 2.78
CA VAL A 95 -7.17 -3.30 4.09
C VAL A 95 -7.70 -2.38 5.20
N TYR A 96 -8.69 -1.56 4.91
CA TYR A 96 -9.18 -0.54 5.86
C TYR A 96 -9.58 -1.14 7.21
N GLU A 97 -10.32 -2.25 7.23
CA GLU A 97 -10.81 -2.87 8.48
C GLU A 97 -9.68 -3.41 9.39
N VAL A 98 -8.51 -3.69 8.83
CA VAL A 98 -7.34 -4.26 9.55
C VAL A 98 -6.13 -3.32 9.57
N SER A 99 -6.36 -2.04 9.40
CA SER A 99 -5.34 -0.99 9.40
C SER A 99 -5.67 0.09 10.41
N SER A 100 -4.67 0.85 10.82
CA SER A 100 -4.89 2.17 11.44
C SER A 100 -5.58 3.11 10.46
N LYS A 101 -6.31 4.11 10.98
CA LYS A 101 -7.11 5.04 10.17
C LYS A 101 -6.45 6.41 10.05
N GLU A 102 -5.64 6.75 11.04
CA GLU A 102 -5.02 8.06 11.17
C GLU A 102 -3.49 7.97 11.01
N ILE A 103 -2.92 8.95 10.34
CA ILE A 103 -1.47 9.06 10.15
C ILE A 103 -0.74 9.19 11.50
N SER A 104 -1.39 9.78 12.49
CA SER A 104 -0.86 9.90 13.85
C SER A 104 -0.58 8.57 14.54
N GLU A 105 -1.19 7.48 14.08
CA GLU A 105 -0.99 6.14 14.63
C GLU A 105 0.26 5.42 14.07
N VAL A 106 1.05 6.07 13.21
CA VAL A 106 2.17 5.43 12.49
C VAL A 106 3.23 4.82 13.40
N GLU A 107 3.44 5.35 14.61
CA GLU A 107 4.38 4.79 15.58
C GLU A 107 3.76 3.64 16.41
N HIS A 108 2.44 3.60 16.50
CA HIS A 108 1.66 2.58 17.22
C HIS A 108 0.55 2.04 16.33
N PRO A 109 0.89 1.47 15.17
CA PRO A 109 -0.11 1.04 14.19
C PRO A 109 -0.89 -0.18 14.69
N PHE A 110 -2.09 -0.37 14.15
CA PHE A 110 -2.93 -1.52 14.46
C PHE A 110 -2.21 -2.85 14.17
N THR A 111 -2.17 -3.73 15.16
CA THR A 111 -1.56 -5.07 15.09
C THR A 111 -2.51 -6.19 15.52
N GLY A 112 -3.83 -5.91 15.58
CA GLY A 112 -4.84 -6.87 16.01
C GLY A 112 -5.06 -8.04 15.05
N ASP A 113 -6.00 -8.91 15.41
CA ASP A 113 -6.34 -10.10 14.61
C ASP A 113 -6.87 -9.73 13.23
N LYS A 114 -6.34 -10.38 12.22
CA LYS A 114 -6.63 -10.18 10.80
C LYS A 114 -7.28 -11.41 10.14
N SER A 115 -7.58 -12.45 10.92
CA SER A 115 -8.04 -13.74 10.39
C SER A 115 -9.33 -13.64 9.59
N LYS A 116 -10.31 -12.88 10.08
CA LYS A 116 -11.59 -12.68 9.36
C LYS A 116 -11.37 -11.95 8.04
N TRP A 117 -10.55 -10.92 8.04
CA TRP A 117 -10.20 -10.18 6.84
C TRP A 117 -9.44 -11.06 5.84
N ALA A 118 -8.45 -11.85 6.29
CA ALA A 118 -7.69 -12.76 5.44
C ALA A 118 -8.60 -13.77 4.73
N ASN A 119 -9.58 -14.33 5.44
CA ASN A 119 -10.57 -15.21 4.84
C ASN A 119 -11.40 -14.50 3.77
N LYS A 120 -11.88 -13.27 4.03
CA LYS A 120 -12.62 -12.50 3.02
C LYS A 120 -11.78 -12.25 1.77
N ILE A 121 -10.53 -11.80 1.93
CA ILE A 121 -9.63 -11.53 0.80
C ILE A 121 -9.35 -12.81 0.01
N ALA A 122 -9.13 -13.94 0.68
CA ALA A 122 -8.92 -15.22 0.01
C ALA A 122 -10.12 -15.62 -0.87
N HIS A 123 -11.35 -15.39 -0.39
CA HIS A 123 -12.56 -15.65 -1.17
C HIS A 123 -12.79 -14.68 -2.34
N CYS A 124 -12.11 -13.54 -2.37
CA CYS A 124 -12.18 -12.58 -3.47
C CYS A 124 -11.04 -12.74 -4.49
N GLN A 125 -10.18 -13.73 -4.33
CA GLN A 125 -9.04 -13.99 -5.22
C GLN A 125 -9.40 -15.13 -6.18
N TRP A 126 -9.28 -14.85 -7.49
CA TRP A 126 -9.58 -15.81 -8.54
C TRP A 126 -8.39 -15.96 -9.47
N SER A 127 -8.04 -17.17 -9.81
CA SER A 127 -7.05 -17.45 -10.83
C SER A 127 -7.61 -17.21 -12.24
N ILE A 128 -6.72 -17.04 -13.21
CA ILE A 128 -7.13 -16.89 -14.62
C ILE A 128 -7.96 -18.11 -15.08
N LYS A 129 -7.60 -19.32 -14.62
CA LYS A 129 -8.33 -20.54 -14.96
C LYS A 129 -9.77 -20.55 -14.42
N GLU A 130 -9.99 -20.08 -13.20
CA GLU A 130 -11.32 -19.96 -12.61
C GLU A 130 -12.18 -18.88 -13.30
N PHE A 131 -11.54 -17.82 -13.81
CA PHE A 131 -12.22 -16.87 -14.70
C PHE A 131 -12.60 -17.50 -16.04
N GLU A 132 -11.69 -18.23 -16.67
CA GLU A 132 -11.92 -18.89 -17.96
C GLU A 132 -12.95 -20.03 -17.86
N SER A 133 -13.00 -20.75 -16.74
CA SER A 133 -13.99 -21.81 -16.49
C SER A 133 -15.38 -21.29 -16.14
N GLY A 134 -15.50 -20.02 -15.77
CA GLY A 134 -16.76 -19.42 -15.31
C GLY A 134 -17.07 -19.62 -13.82
N GLU A 135 -16.22 -20.33 -13.05
CA GLU A 135 -16.41 -20.56 -11.61
C GLU A 135 -16.53 -19.27 -10.82
N CYS A 136 -15.71 -18.28 -11.15
CA CYS A 136 -15.79 -16.94 -10.57
C CYS A 136 -17.18 -16.33 -10.73
N TRP A 137 -17.75 -16.41 -11.93
CA TRP A 137 -19.09 -15.87 -12.23
C TRP A 137 -20.18 -16.62 -11.49
N GLU A 138 -20.12 -17.94 -11.46
CA GLU A 138 -21.08 -18.75 -10.72
C GLU A 138 -21.10 -18.43 -9.22
N HIS A 139 -19.93 -18.19 -8.64
CA HIS A 139 -19.82 -17.82 -7.23
C HIS A 139 -20.42 -16.44 -6.96
N VAL A 140 -20.02 -15.43 -7.73
CA VAL A 140 -20.46 -14.04 -7.53
C VAL A 140 -21.96 -13.91 -7.78
N SER A 141 -22.49 -14.55 -8.83
CA SER A 141 -23.92 -14.45 -9.18
C SER A 141 -24.87 -15.05 -8.14
N LYS A 142 -24.40 -16.00 -7.33
CA LYS A 142 -25.18 -16.57 -6.21
C LYS A 142 -25.19 -15.67 -4.96
N SER A 143 -24.33 -14.62 -4.93
CA SER A 143 -24.17 -13.71 -3.82
C SER A 143 -24.90 -12.38 -4.04
N ILE A 144 -25.49 -12.18 -5.22
CA ILE A 144 -26.32 -11.03 -5.60
C ILE A 144 -27.80 -11.42 -5.51
#